data_78c5cbe8284b2f072ac5107a7efcdf5b
#
_entry.id   78c5cbe8284b2f072ac5107a7efcdf5b
#
_cell.length_a   1.000
_cell.length_b   1.000
_cell.length_c   1.000
_cell.angle_alpha   90.00
_cell.angle_beta   90.00
_cell.angle_gamma   90.00
#
_symmetry.space_group_name_H-M   'P 1'
#
loop_
_entity.id
_entity.type
_entity.pdbx_description
1 polymer ?
#
loop_
_entity_poly.entity_id
_entity_poly.type
_entity_poly.pdbx_seq_one_letter_code
_entity_poly.pdbx_strand_id
1 'polypeptide(L)'
;MKHVAGYTNSARFRCLEDLQKDSADLCLIYCGWEYCNPGHKYGPNLRTSYVLHIVRSGKGILEINKHKYELKEGDAFFIAPEVEAWYEADKKDPWCYMWVGFTGYRAEENAEHAGFSRRNP
;
A
#
# COMPACT_ATOMS: atom_id res chain seq x y z
N MET A 1 21.19 -17.86 8.25
CA MET A 1 20.68 -17.99 6.87
C MET A 1 20.63 -16.63 6.21
N LYS A 2 21.18 -16.53 5.04
CA LYS A 2 21.16 -15.27 4.32
C LYS A 2 19.75 -15.01 3.76
N HIS A 3 19.18 -13.88 4.12
CA HIS A 3 17.88 -13.48 3.64
C HIS A 3 17.99 -12.94 2.21
N VAL A 4 17.19 -13.46 1.32
CA VAL A 4 17.17 -13.02 -0.09
C VAL A 4 15.79 -12.42 -0.37
N ALA A 5 15.79 -11.23 -0.96
CA ALA A 5 14.54 -10.56 -1.32
C ALA A 5 13.78 -11.38 -2.38
N GLY A 6 12.50 -11.62 -2.13
CA GLY A 6 11.62 -12.26 -3.08
C GLY A 6 11.20 -11.28 -4.16
N TYR A 7 11.04 -11.78 -5.39
CA TYR A 7 10.64 -10.96 -6.51
C TYR A 7 9.61 -11.67 -7.39
N THR A 8 8.47 -11.04 -7.58
CA THR A 8 7.43 -11.51 -8.47
C THR A 8 7.24 -10.50 -9.59
N ASN A 9 7.23 -10.96 -10.82
CA ASN A 9 7.16 -10.10 -11.99
C ASN A 9 6.19 -10.63 -13.04
N SER A 10 5.33 -9.75 -13.54
CA SER A 10 4.49 -10.00 -14.69
C SER A 10 4.33 -8.68 -15.46
N ALA A 11 3.67 -8.71 -16.62
CA ALA A 11 3.42 -7.51 -17.42
C ALA A 11 2.57 -6.47 -16.68
N ARG A 12 1.77 -6.89 -15.69
CA ARG A 12 0.82 -6.03 -14.98
C ARG A 12 1.08 -5.89 -13.49
N PHE A 13 1.99 -6.69 -12.97
CA PHE A 13 2.24 -6.77 -11.53
C PHE A 13 3.74 -6.95 -11.28
N ARG A 14 4.27 -6.15 -10.39
CA ARG A 14 5.63 -6.32 -9.87
C ARG A 14 5.62 -6.13 -8.37
N CYS A 15 6.25 -7.04 -7.68
CA CYS A 15 6.39 -6.97 -6.23
C CYS A 15 7.76 -7.47 -5.83
N LEU A 16 8.42 -6.70 -4.98
CA LEU A 16 9.67 -7.08 -4.36
C LEU A 16 9.38 -7.25 -2.87
N GLU A 17 9.59 -8.44 -2.36
CA GLU A 17 9.28 -8.81 -0.98
C GLU A 17 10.54 -9.16 -0.21
N ASP A 18 10.40 -9.26 1.10
CA ASP A 18 11.47 -9.68 2.01
C ASP A 18 12.70 -8.77 1.93
N LEU A 19 12.46 -7.47 1.79
CA LEU A 19 13.51 -6.46 1.69
C LEU A 19 14.12 -6.07 3.04
N GLN A 20 13.91 -6.85 4.08
CA GLN A 20 14.33 -6.50 5.44
C GLN A 20 15.77 -6.03 5.51
N LYS A 21 15.95 -4.84 6.04
CA LYS A 21 17.26 -4.25 6.32
C LYS A 21 17.43 -4.07 7.82
N ASP A 22 18.68 -4.07 8.27
CA ASP A 22 19.03 -3.95 9.67
C ASP A 22 18.83 -2.51 10.16
N SER A 23 17.59 -2.03 10.12
CA SER A 23 17.22 -0.73 10.64
C SER A 23 16.02 -0.87 11.56
N ALA A 24 16.22 -0.53 12.83
CA ALA A 24 15.14 -0.57 13.81
C ALA A 24 14.19 0.62 13.68
N ASP A 25 14.66 1.73 13.15
CA ASP A 25 13.87 2.97 13.05
C ASP A 25 12.85 2.92 11.93
N LEU A 26 13.30 2.51 10.74
CA LEU A 26 12.47 2.42 9.56
C LEU A 26 13.02 1.31 8.68
N CYS A 27 12.20 0.30 8.44
CA CYS A 27 12.61 -0.87 7.68
C CYS A 27 11.66 -1.11 6.51
N LEU A 28 12.19 -1.10 5.30
CA LEU A 28 11.43 -1.45 4.10
C LEU A 28 11.26 -2.97 4.05
N ILE A 29 10.02 -3.43 3.87
CA ILE A 29 9.71 -4.85 3.84
C ILE A 29 9.41 -5.31 2.42
N TYR A 30 8.59 -4.56 1.68
CA TYR A 30 8.21 -4.88 0.30
C TYR A 30 7.80 -3.62 -0.44
N CYS A 31 7.81 -3.71 -1.76
CA CYS A 31 7.29 -2.66 -2.63
C CYS A 31 6.85 -3.28 -3.96
N GLY A 32 6.04 -2.55 -4.71
CA GLY A 32 5.59 -3.06 -5.99
C GLY A 32 4.66 -2.09 -6.70
N TRP A 33 4.12 -2.56 -7.81
CA TRP A 33 3.06 -1.86 -8.54
C TRP A 33 2.21 -2.87 -9.29
N GLU A 34 0.98 -2.46 -9.61
CA GLU A 34 0.04 -3.30 -10.33
C GLU A 34 -0.90 -2.47 -11.19
N TYR A 35 -1.09 -2.88 -12.45
CA TYR A 35 -2.19 -2.45 -13.29
C TYR A 35 -3.37 -3.37 -13.00
N CYS A 36 -4.32 -2.89 -12.23
CA CYS A 36 -5.44 -3.71 -11.78
C CYS A 36 -6.45 -3.97 -12.89
N ASN A 37 -7.09 -5.14 -12.82
CA ASN A 37 -8.23 -5.44 -13.68
C ASN A 37 -9.44 -4.60 -13.24
N PRO A 38 -10.39 -4.31 -14.16
CA PRO A 38 -11.62 -3.63 -13.78
C PRO A 38 -12.32 -4.34 -12.62
N GLY A 39 -12.67 -3.58 -11.58
CA GLY A 39 -13.35 -4.12 -10.41
C GLY A 39 -12.50 -5.00 -9.49
N HIS A 40 -11.18 -5.08 -9.73
CA HIS A 40 -10.30 -5.86 -8.86
C HIS A 40 -10.36 -5.33 -7.43
N LYS A 41 -10.70 -6.21 -6.49
CA LYS A 41 -10.87 -5.87 -5.09
C LYS A 41 -9.83 -6.56 -4.24
N TYR A 42 -9.24 -5.83 -3.32
CA TYR A 42 -8.30 -6.35 -2.35
C TYR A 42 -8.80 -6.07 -0.93
N GLY A 43 -8.84 -7.12 -0.12
CA GLY A 43 -9.32 -7.03 1.24
C GLY A 43 -10.80 -7.43 1.37
N PRO A 44 -11.38 -7.27 2.57
CA PRO A 44 -10.79 -6.65 3.75
C PRO A 44 -9.64 -7.49 4.34
N ASN A 45 -8.60 -6.79 4.78
CA ASN A 45 -7.38 -7.41 5.33
C ASN A 45 -6.87 -6.64 6.53
N LEU A 46 -6.23 -7.37 7.44
CA LEU A 46 -5.44 -6.78 8.52
C LEU A 46 -3.97 -7.05 8.21
N ARG A 47 -3.13 -6.04 8.33
CA ARG A 47 -1.70 -6.15 8.07
C ARG A 47 -0.90 -5.96 9.35
N THR A 48 0.33 -6.43 9.34
CA THR A 48 1.27 -6.25 10.45
C THR A 48 2.27 -5.14 10.17
N SER A 49 2.23 -4.57 8.98
CA SER A 49 3.12 -3.48 8.56
C SER A 49 2.32 -2.25 8.15
N TYR A 50 3.02 -1.13 8.03
CA TYR A 50 2.47 0.09 7.43
C TYR A 50 2.57 -0.05 5.92
N VAL A 51 1.55 0.39 5.20
CA VAL A 51 1.55 0.36 3.73
C VAL A 51 1.09 1.70 3.20
N LEU A 52 1.88 2.26 2.29
CA LEU A 52 1.54 3.47 1.56
C LEU A 52 1.32 3.10 0.10
N HIS A 53 0.17 3.51 -0.43
CA HIS A 53 -0.17 3.35 -1.85
C HIS A 53 -0.22 4.70 -2.54
N ILE A 54 0.22 4.74 -3.78
CA ILE A 54 0.14 5.93 -4.63
C ILE A 54 -0.54 5.54 -5.94
N VAL A 55 -1.61 6.24 -6.30
CA VAL A 55 -2.33 6.00 -7.55
C VAL A 55 -1.58 6.66 -8.69
N ARG A 56 -1.09 5.87 -9.63
CA ARG A 56 -0.33 6.35 -10.79
C ARG A 56 -1.23 6.74 -11.95
N SER A 57 -2.32 6.03 -12.13
CA SER A 57 -3.30 6.28 -13.19
C SER A 57 -4.62 5.63 -12.83
N GLY A 58 -5.69 6.03 -13.49
CA GLY A 58 -7.00 5.50 -13.24
C GLY A 58 -7.60 5.93 -11.91
N LYS A 59 -8.58 5.20 -11.42
CA LYS A 59 -9.26 5.51 -10.18
C LYS A 59 -9.79 4.27 -9.48
N GLY A 60 -10.19 4.44 -8.23
CA GLY A 60 -10.74 3.38 -7.42
C GLY A 60 -11.34 3.91 -6.13
N ILE A 61 -11.76 2.99 -5.28
CA ILE A 61 -12.40 3.29 -3.99
C ILE A 61 -11.62 2.60 -2.88
N LEU A 62 -11.38 3.34 -1.80
CA LEU A 62 -10.83 2.81 -0.55
C LEU A 62 -11.90 2.91 0.52
N GLU A 63 -12.14 1.83 1.27
CA GLU A 63 -12.92 1.90 2.50
C GLU A 63 -12.01 1.57 3.67
N ILE A 64 -11.92 2.52 4.59
CA ILE A 64 -11.09 2.42 5.79
C ILE A 64 -11.73 3.27 6.89
N ASN A 65 -11.67 2.79 8.12
CA ASN A 65 -12.30 3.49 9.26
C ASN A 65 -13.78 3.78 9.03
N LYS A 66 -14.50 2.89 8.32
CA LYS A 66 -15.90 3.04 7.95
C LYS A 66 -16.22 4.20 7.01
N HIS A 67 -15.20 4.76 6.38
CA HIS A 67 -15.34 5.81 5.38
C HIS A 67 -14.91 5.30 4.01
N LYS A 68 -15.60 5.76 2.96
CA LYS A 68 -15.25 5.48 1.58
C LYS A 68 -14.61 6.71 0.96
N TYR A 69 -13.48 6.49 0.31
CA TYR A 69 -12.74 7.54 -0.39
C TYR A 69 -12.66 7.18 -1.86
N GLU A 70 -13.03 8.13 -2.73
CA GLU A 70 -12.79 8.00 -4.16
C GLU A 70 -11.41 8.57 -4.47
N LEU A 71 -10.55 7.77 -5.06
CA LEU A 71 -9.17 8.13 -5.31
C LEU A 71 -8.87 8.03 -6.79
N LYS A 72 -8.01 8.93 -7.27
CA LYS A 72 -7.62 9.01 -8.68
C LYS A 72 -6.12 9.28 -8.79
N GLU A 73 -5.65 9.40 -10.02
CA GLU A 73 -4.24 9.70 -10.31
C GLU A 73 -3.73 10.86 -9.45
N GLY A 74 -2.61 10.63 -8.82
CA GLY A 74 -1.96 11.60 -7.94
C GLY A 74 -2.34 11.49 -6.47
N ASP A 75 -3.40 10.74 -6.15
CA ASP A 75 -3.80 10.51 -4.76
C ASP A 75 -2.98 9.40 -4.14
N ALA A 76 -2.88 9.43 -2.82
CA ALA A 76 -2.19 8.41 -2.04
C ALA A 76 -3.04 8.01 -0.85
N PHE A 77 -2.85 6.79 -0.35
CA PHE A 77 -3.52 6.36 0.87
C PHE A 77 -2.59 5.50 1.72
N PHE A 78 -2.83 5.55 3.01
CA PHE A 78 -2.00 4.96 4.04
C PHE A 78 -2.81 4.00 4.90
N ILE A 79 -2.30 2.79 5.09
CA ILE A 79 -2.92 1.79 5.96
C ILE A 79 -1.93 1.43 7.07
N ALA A 80 -2.32 1.72 8.32
CA ALA A 80 -1.53 1.36 9.49
C ALA A 80 -1.72 -0.11 9.86
N PRO A 81 -0.81 -0.70 10.65
CA PRO A 81 -0.98 -2.06 11.13
C PRO A 81 -2.31 -2.26 11.86
N GLU A 82 -2.92 -3.41 11.63
CA GLU A 82 -4.16 -3.83 12.29
C GLU A 82 -5.38 -2.94 12.01
N VAL A 83 -5.30 -2.12 10.96
CA VAL A 83 -6.45 -1.36 10.47
C VAL A 83 -7.05 -2.13 9.32
N GLU A 84 -8.33 -2.49 9.45
CA GLU A 84 -9.03 -3.19 8.39
C GLU A 84 -9.40 -2.23 7.27
N ALA A 85 -9.04 -2.61 6.06
CA ALA A 85 -9.31 -1.81 4.88
C ALA A 85 -9.56 -2.70 3.68
N TRP A 86 -10.36 -2.22 2.73
CA TRP A 86 -10.44 -2.82 1.41
C TRP A 86 -10.41 -1.71 0.35
N TYR A 87 -9.98 -2.07 -0.83
CA TYR A 87 -9.93 -1.14 -1.96
C TYR A 87 -10.24 -1.87 -3.25
N GLU A 88 -10.84 -1.15 -4.19
CA GLU A 88 -11.38 -1.72 -5.42
C GLU A 88 -11.11 -0.78 -6.59
N ALA A 89 -10.55 -1.35 -7.66
CA ALA A 89 -10.34 -0.61 -8.90
C ALA A 89 -11.66 -0.31 -9.58
N ASP A 90 -11.78 0.86 -10.20
CA ASP A 90 -12.96 1.24 -10.95
C ASP A 90 -13.21 0.27 -12.10
N LYS A 91 -14.46 0.04 -12.44
CA LYS A 91 -14.84 -0.91 -13.49
C LYS A 91 -14.58 -0.38 -14.89
N LYS A 92 -14.54 0.94 -15.05
CA LYS A 92 -14.35 1.58 -16.36
C LYS A 92 -12.95 2.14 -16.54
N ASP A 93 -12.33 2.59 -15.44
CA ASP A 93 -11.00 3.21 -15.45
C ASP A 93 -10.19 2.67 -14.28
N PRO A 94 -9.84 1.38 -14.31
CA PRO A 94 -9.16 0.74 -13.19
C PRO A 94 -7.78 1.34 -12.96
N TRP A 95 -7.45 1.51 -11.69
CA TRP A 95 -6.18 2.14 -11.32
C TRP A 95 -4.96 1.25 -11.53
N CYS A 96 -3.84 1.93 -11.77
CA CYS A 96 -2.52 1.40 -11.55
C CYS A 96 -1.99 2.07 -10.28
N TYR A 97 -1.50 1.30 -9.34
CA TYR A 97 -0.98 1.85 -8.10
C TYR A 97 0.36 1.24 -7.75
N MET A 98 1.13 1.99 -6.97
CA MET A 98 2.38 1.55 -6.38
C MET A 98 2.16 1.42 -4.89
N TRP A 99 2.92 0.54 -4.24
CA TRP A 99 2.88 0.44 -2.79
C TRP A 99 4.28 0.24 -2.22
N VAL A 100 4.43 0.64 -0.96
CA VAL A 100 5.60 0.35 -0.16
C VAL A 100 5.13 -0.08 1.22
N GLY A 101 5.64 -1.23 1.67
CA GLY A 101 5.37 -1.75 3.01
C GLY A 101 6.58 -1.56 3.89
N PHE A 102 6.38 -1.06 5.09
CA PHE A 102 7.46 -0.73 6.01
C PHE A 102 7.05 -0.91 7.46
N THR A 103 8.04 -0.96 8.34
CA THR A 103 7.86 -1.04 9.78
C THR A 103 9.03 -0.33 10.47
N GLY A 104 9.03 -0.28 11.79
CA GLY A 104 10.09 0.31 12.58
C GLY A 104 9.57 1.24 13.66
N TYR A 105 10.44 1.61 14.60
CA TYR A 105 10.06 2.46 15.73
C TYR A 105 9.59 3.85 15.30
N ARG A 106 10.13 4.36 14.19
CA ARG A 106 9.78 5.67 13.67
C ARG A 106 8.88 5.63 12.45
N ALA A 107 8.32 4.47 12.14
CA ALA A 107 7.44 4.32 10.98
C ALA A 107 6.23 5.27 11.06
N GLU A 108 5.56 5.31 12.21
CA GLU A 108 4.39 6.17 12.40
C GLU A 108 4.76 7.67 12.40
N GLU A 109 5.86 8.02 13.05
CA GLU A 109 6.39 9.38 13.04
C GLU A 109 6.71 9.86 11.64
N ASN A 110 7.38 9.00 10.85
CA ASN A 110 7.70 9.33 9.46
C ASN A 110 6.44 9.48 8.60
N ALA A 111 5.44 8.65 8.82
CA ALA A 111 4.17 8.76 8.11
C ALA A 111 3.47 10.08 8.46
N GLU A 112 3.46 10.47 9.71
CA GLU A 112 2.88 11.74 10.16
C GLU A 112 3.57 12.94 9.53
N HIS A 113 4.90 12.90 9.41
CA HIS A 113 5.67 13.94 8.73
C HIS A 113 5.28 14.07 7.26
N ALA A 114 4.87 12.98 6.64
CA ALA A 114 4.39 12.97 5.26
C ALA A 114 2.89 13.33 5.15
N GLY A 115 2.21 13.55 6.26
CA GLY A 115 0.81 13.93 6.29
C GLY A 115 -0.17 12.76 6.45
N PHE A 116 0.31 11.57 6.75
CA PHE A 116 -0.53 10.38 6.91
C PHE A 116 -0.61 9.93 8.36
N SER A 117 -1.78 9.44 8.75
CA SER A 117 -1.97 8.85 10.08
C SER A 117 -3.14 7.86 10.03
N ARG A 118 -3.41 7.19 11.16
CA ARG A 118 -4.57 6.30 11.27
C ARG A 118 -5.88 7.04 11.05
N ARG A 119 -5.94 8.33 11.39
CA ARG A 119 -7.13 9.19 11.22
C ARG A 119 -7.15 9.92 9.89
N ASN A 120 -6.00 10.03 9.25
CA ASN A 120 -5.84 10.71 7.96
C ASN A 120 -5.14 9.75 6.98
N PRO A 121 -5.82 8.69 6.56
CA PRO A 121 -5.25 7.71 5.64
C PRO A 121 -5.16 8.21 4.16
#